data_937cc29640387600eeb5b90e6233c75f
#
_entry.id   937cc29640387600eeb5b90e6233c75f
#
_cell.length_a   1.000
_cell.length_b   1.000
_cell.length_c   1.000
_cell.angle_alpha   90.00
_cell.angle_beta   90.00
_cell.angle_gamma   90.00
#
_symmetry.space_group_name_H-M   'P 1'
#
loop_
_entity.id
_entity.type
_entity.pdbx_description
1 polymer ?
#
loop_
_entity_poly.entity_id
_entity_poly.type
_entity_poly.pdbx_seq_one_letter_code
_entity_poly.pdbx_strand_id
1 'polypeptide(L)'
;MSKESDAYELFVRKVMATLVGVTVYHRKAFVGRITKRTIVVDLAFTVRLAEGAELLFIVECKCYGHAVPVDDIEEFYAKCDDIGAHKGIMVTTKG
;
A
#
# COMPACT_ATOMS: atom_id res chain seq x y z
N MET A 1 13.57 8.50 -2.09
CA MET A 1 12.39 8.87 -2.89
C MET A 1 12.44 10.32 -3.28
N SER A 2 11.86 10.67 -4.43
CA SER A 2 11.81 12.05 -4.88
C SER A 2 10.79 12.84 -4.07
N LYS A 3 10.91 14.18 -4.10
CA LYS A 3 9.96 15.07 -3.44
C LYS A 3 8.55 14.90 -4.04
N GLU A 4 8.47 14.70 -5.35
CA GLU A 4 7.19 14.48 -6.03
C GLU A 4 6.51 13.20 -5.54
N SER A 5 7.28 12.13 -5.39
CA SER A 5 6.77 10.86 -4.90
C SER A 5 6.28 10.98 -3.46
N ASP A 6 7.04 11.68 -2.60
CA ASP A 6 6.66 11.90 -1.22
C ASP A 6 5.38 12.74 -1.11
N ALA A 7 5.27 13.79 -1.94
CA ALA A 7 4.08 14.63 -1.97
C ALA A 7 2.85 13.83 -2.42
N TYR A 8 3.03 12.97 -3.42
CA TYR A 8 1.95 12.14 -3.93
C TYR A 8 1.48 11.13 -2.88
N GLU A 9 2.42 10.47 -2.20
CA GLU A 9 2.09 9.55 -1.11
C GLU A 9 1.31 10.25 -0.01
N LEU A 10 1.74 11.46 0.35
CA LEU A 10 1.07 12.23 1.38
C LEU A 10 -0.36 12.60 0.98
N PHE A 11 -0.54 12.96 -0.30
CA PHE A 11 -1.86 13.26 -0.84
C PHE A 11 -2.79 12.04 -0.75
N VAL A 12 -2.31 10.88 -1.20
CA VAL A 12 -3.09 9.64 -1.14
C VAL A 12 -3.42 9.29 0.31
N ARG A 13 -2.47 9.44 1.21
CA ARG A 13 -2.67 9.20 2.63
C ARG A 13 -3.79 10.09 3.19
N LYS A 14 -3.79 11.37 2.83
CA LYS A 14 -4.84 12.29 3.30
C LYS A 14 -6.22 11.90 2.77
N VAL A 15 -6.28 11.49 1.50
CA VAL A 15 -7.54 11.04 0.90
C VAL A 15 -8.06 9.80 1.63
N MET A 16 -7.19 8.83 1.87
CA MET A 16 -7.58 7.60 2.56
C MET A 16 -8.02 7.87 4.00
N ALA A 17 -7.37 8.81 4.67
CA ALA A 17 -7.68 9.14 6.05
C ALA A 17 -9.05 9.82 6.21
N THR A 18 -9.68 10.30 5.13
CA THR A 18 -11.01 10.88 5.21
C THR A 18 -12.10 9.82 5.32
N LEU A 19 -11.77 8.55 5.04
CA LEU A 19 -12.73 7.46 5.13
C LEU A 19 -13.00 7.11 6.59
N VAL A 20 -14.28 6.97 6.94
CA VAL A 20 -14.70 6.69 8.31
C VAL A 20 -14.41 5.24 8.68
N GLY A 21 -13.90 5.03 9.91
CA GLY A 21 -13.62 3.67 10.41
C GLY A 21 -12.37 3.04 9.87
N VAL A 22 -11.47 3.84 9.34
CA VAL A 22 -10.22 3.38 8.73
C VAL A 22 -9.04 3.91 9.53
N THR A 23 -8.07 3.05 9.81
CA THR A 23 -6.78 3.44 10.38
C THR A 23 -5.73 3.39 9.28
N VAL A 24 -5.01 4.49 9.08
CA VAL A 24 -4.02 4.63 8.00
C VAL A 24 -2.62 4.68 8.60
N TYR A 25 -1.72 3.90 8.03
CA TYR A 25 -0.31 3.87 8.41
C TYR A 25 0.55 4.28 7.21
N HIS A 26 1.47 5.20 7.44
CA HIS A 26 2.40 5.67 6.41
C HIS A 26 3.76 4.98 6.62
N ARG A 27 4.28 4.36 5.56
CA ARG A 27 5.57 3.65 5.57
C ARG A 27 5.65 2.60 6.67
N LYS A 28 4.68 1.72 6.68
CA LYS A 28 4.64 0.66 7.68
C LYS A 28 5.49 -0.52 7.26
N ALA A 29 6.21 -1.09 8.24
CA ALA A 29 7.01 -2.29 8.03
C ALA A 29 6.22 -3.53 8.46
N PHE A 30 6.30 -4.56 7.65
CA PHE A 30 5.71 -5.87 7.93
C PHE A 30 6.79 -6.94 7.85
N VAL A 31 6.58 -8.04 8.53
CA VAL A 31 7.43 -9.21 8.36
C VAL A 31 6.69 -10.18 7.44
N GLY A 32 7.33 -10.55 6.33
CA GLY A 32 6.74 -11.48 5.38
C GLY A 32 6.48 -12.84 6.00
N ARG A 33 5.31 -13.40 5.75
CA ARG A 33 4.93 -14.71 6.27
C ARG A 33 5.74 -15.82 5.62
N ILE A 34 6.04 -15.67 4.35
CA ILE A 34 6.75 -16.66 3.54
C ILE A 34 8.25 -16.43 3.59
N THR A 35 8.68 -15.20 3.27
CA THR A 35 10.10 -14.87 3.16
C THR A 35 10.78 -14.55 4.48
N LYS A 36 10.02 -14.19 5.50
CA LYS A 36 10.52 -13.74 6.80
C LYS A 36 11.30 -12.42 6.71
N ARG A 37 11.29 -11.76 5.57
CA ARG A 37 11.99 -10.48 5.38
C ARG A 37 11.11 -9.34 5.85
N THR A 38 11.76 -8.23 6.19
CA THR A 38 11.05 -6.99 6.50
C THR A 38 10.66 -6.31 5.19
N ILE A 39 9.37 -6.01 5.06
CA ILE A 39 8.80 -5.38 3.86
C ILE A 39 8.19 -4.06 4.28
N VAL A 40 8.69 -2.96 3.70
CA VAL A 40 8.14 -1.62 3.96
C VAL A 40 7.22 -1.26 2.82
N VAL A 41 5.99 -0.86 3.15
CA VAL A 41 5.01 -0.43 2.16
C VAL A 41 4.76 1.06 2.31
N ASP A 42 4.40 1.71 1.20
CA ASP A 42 4.17 3.16 1.20
C ASP A 42 3.02 3.53 2.14
N LEU A 43 1.92 2.82 2.01
CA LEU A 43 0.74 3.02 2.85
C LEU A 43 0.10 1.67 3.15
N ALA A 44 -0.46 1.58 4.34
CA ALA A 44 -1.32 0.46 4.71
C ALA A 44 -2.52 1.02 5.44
N PHE A 45 -3.68 0.39 5.29
CA PHE A 45 -4.81 0.76 6.11
C PHE A 45 -5.63 -0.46 6.46
N THR A 46 -6.27 -0.38 7.62
CA THR A 46 -7.14 -1.44 8.09
C THR A 46 -8.56 -0.92 8.18
N VAL A 47 -9.49 -1.76 7.81
CA VAL A 47 -10.92 -1.48 7.93
C VAL A 47 -11.50 -2.48 8.92
N ARG A 48 -12.11 -1.98 9.99
CA ARG A 48 -12.71 -2.84 10.99
C ARG A 48 -14.13 -3.18 10.59
N LEU A 49 -14.44 -4.46 10.60
CA LEU A 49 -15.78 -4.95 10.32
C LEU A 49 -16.58 -5.07 11.61
N ALA A 50 -17.91 -5.22 11.47
CA ALA A 50 -18.84 -5.19 12.59
C ALA A 50 -18.55 -6.23 13.68
N GLU A 51 -17.98 -7.37 13.34
CA GLU A 51 -17.70 -8.44 14.30
C GLU A 51 -16.27 -8.43 14.84
N GLY A 52 -15.57 -7.31 14.65
CA GLY A 52 -14.21 -7.16 15.14
C GLY A 52 -13.13 -7.65 14.21
N ALA A 53 -13.48 -8.27 13.10
CA ALA A 53 -12.50 -8.66 12.07
C ALA A 53 -11.95 -7.42 11.40
N GLU A 54 -10.70 -7.49 10.96
CA GLU A 54 -10.05 -6.39 10.24
C GLU A 54 -9.60 -6.84 8.87
N LEU A 55 -9.80 -5.96 7.88
CA LEU A 55 -9.26 -6.17 6.53
C LEU A 55 -8.04 -5.29 6.38
N LEU A 56 -6.97 -5.86 5.85
CA LEU A 56 -5.71 -5.15 5.62
C LEU A 56 -5.57 -4.84 4.13
N PHE A 57 -5.37 -3.57 3.84
CA PHE A 57 -5.15 -3.07 2.48
C PHE A 57 -3.75 -2.48 2.41
N ILE A 58 -3.03 -2.78 1.33
CA ILE A 58 -1.71 -2.23 1.07
C ILE A 58 -1.81 -1.33 -0.15
N VAL A 59 -1.24 -0.13 -0.05
CA VAL A 59 -1.23 0.83 -1.16
C VAL A 59 0.21 1.12 -1.53
N GLU A 60 0.52 1.03 -2.80
CA GLU A 60 1.82 1.41 -3.33
C GLU A 60 1.64 2.53 -4.34
N CYS A 61 2.45 3.59 -4.20
CA CYS A 61 2.36 4.77 -5.06
C CYS A 61 3.54 4.77 -6.02
N LYS A 62 3.24 4.85 -7.32
CA LYS A 62 4.25 4.86 -8.38
C LYS A 62 4.12 6.14 -9.20
N CYS A 63 5.05 7.07 -8.96
CA CYS A 63 5.10 8.37 -9.65
C CYS A 63 6.12 8.30 -10.80
N TYR A 64 5.79 7.51 -11.82
CA TYR A 64 6.68 7.34 -12.98
C TYR A 64 6.31 8.34 -14.08
N GLY A 65 7.29 8.66 -14.92
CA GLY A 65 7.05 9.37 -16.17
C GLY A 65 6.56 8.48 -17.30
N HIS A 66 6.32 7.20 -17.01
CA HIS A 66 5.88 6.19 -17.97
C HIS A 66 4.93 5.22 -17.30
N ALA A 67 4.30 4.35 -18.07
CA ALA A 67 3.41 3.32 -17.51
C ALA A 67 4.20 2.38 -16.60
N VAL A 68 3.50 1.83 -15.60
CA VAL A 68 4.12 0.91 -14.64
C VAL A 68 4.46 -0.40 -15.34
N PRO A 69 5.74 -0.86 -15.27
CA PRO A 69 6.13 -2.13 -15.86
C PRO A 69 5.43 -3.31 -15.21
N VAL A 70 5.25 -4.38 -15.98
CA VAL A 70 4.61 -5.61 -15.48
C VAL A 70 5.39 -6.19 -14.29
N ASP A 71 6.72 -6.10 -14.33
CA ASP A 71 7.56 -6.60 -13.23
C ASP A 71 7.23 -5.94 -11.90
N ASP A 72 6.93 -4.64 -11.91
CA ASP A 72 6.57 -3.90 -10.70
C ASP A 72 5.22 -4.38 -10.16
N ILE A 73 4.30 -4.68 -11.07
CA ILE A 73 2.97 -5.19 -10.69
C ILE A 73 3.10 -6.57 -10.05
N GLU A 74 3.91 -7.43 -10.65
CA GLU A 74 4.15 -8.78 -10.12
C GLU A 74 4.85 -8.72 -8.78
N GLU A 75 5.82 -7.83 -8.61
CA GLU A 75 6.52 -7.64 -7.35
C GLU A 75 5.55 -7.16 -6.26
N PHE A 76 4.68 -6.24 -6.59
CA PHE A 76 3.69 -5.75 -5.65
C PHE A 76 2.72 -6.86 -5.24
N TYR A 77 2.29 -7.67 -6.19
CA TYR A 77 1.42 -8.81 -5.89
C TYR A 77 2.10 -9.76 -4.90
N ALA A 78 3.38 -10.06 -5.13
CA ALA A 78 4.15 -10.93 -4.26
C ALA A 78 4.27 -10.35 -2.84
N LYS A 79 4.48 -9.05 -2.73
CA LYS A 79 4.52 -8.36 -1.43
C LYS A 79 3.20 -8.52 -0.69
N CYS A 80 2.09 -8.27 -1.36
CA CYS A 80 0.77 -8.37 -0.75
C CYS A 80 0.50 -9.78 -0.25
N ASP A 81 0.88 -10.79 -1.04
CA ASP A 81 0.72 -12.18 -0.65
C ASP A 81 1.58 -12.53 0.56
N ASP A 82 2.83 -12.09 0.55
CA ASP A 82 3.77 -12.36 1.65
C ASP A 82 3.34 -11.68 2.96
N ILE A 83 2.79 -10.48 2.87
CA ILE A 83 2.29 -9.74 4.04
C ILE A 83 0.97 -10.34 4.54
N GLY A 84 0.21 -10.96 3.67
CA GLY A 84 -1.12 -11.45 4.00
C GLY A 84 -2.18 -10.37 3.87
N ALA A 85 -1.98 -9.42 2.97
CA ALA A 85 -2.97 -8.38 2.71
C ALA A 85 -4.22 -8.95 2.06
N HIS A 86 -5.35 -8.40 2.41
CA HIS A 86 -6.63 -8.78 1.81
C HIS A 86 -6.78 -8.15 0.43
N LYS A 87 -6.19 -6.98 0.23
CA LYS A 87 -6.23 -6.28 -1.06
C LYS A 87 -5.00 -5.40 -1.22
N GLY A 88 -4.47 -5.36 -2.44
CA GLY A 88 -3.42 -4.44 -2.83
C GLY A 88 -3.97 -3.41 -3.80
N ILE A 89 -3.55 -2.16 -3.64
CA ILE A 89 -3.96 -1.05 -4.50
C ILE A 89 -2.69 -0.35 -4.98
N MET A 90 -2.51 -0.28 -6.29
CA MET A 90 -1.41 0.48 -6.87
C MET A 90 -1.95 1.77 -7.45
N VAL A 91 -1.42 2.89 -6.98
CA VAL A 91 -1.80 4.21 -7.44
C VAL A 91 -0.69 4.76 -8.30
N THR A 92 -1.01 5.20 -9.51
CA THR A 92 -0.01 5.67 -10.45
C THR A 92 -0.41 7.03 -11.02
N THR A 93 0.61 7.77 -11.50
CA THR A 93 0.38 9.02 -12.21
C THR A 93 0.25 8.78 -13.71
N LYS A 94 0.61 7.60 -14.19
CA LYS A 94 0.48 7.17 -15.58
C LYS A 94 -0.10 5.77 -15.62
N GLY A 95 -1.00 5.55 -16.54
CA GLY A 95 -1.79 4.34 -16.68
C GLY A 95 -1.10 3.03 -17.01
#